data_36282e1b05a1cf211cb585099e92556c
#
_entry.id   36282e1b05a1cf211cb585099e92556c
#
_cell.length_a   1.000
_cell.length_b   1.000
_cell.length_c   1.000
_cell.angle_alpha   90.00
_cell.angle_beta   90.00
_cell.angle_gamma   90.00
#
_symmetry.space_group_name_H-M   'P 1'
#
loop_
_entity.id
_entity.type
_entity.pdbx_description
1 polymer ?
#
loop_
_entity_poly.entity_id
_entity_poly.type
_entity_poly.pdbx_seq_one_letter_code
_entity_poly.pdbx_strand_id
1 'polypeptide(L)'
;MNMKSSIFCLLVLAVGFTSCIKKEVTPLADEGNTFVKILESRENQVFLSPFSDIKPIQLFSVRRDASSAENLQKSTPLVLTRVDGLVTRYNAANGSDFELLPDSLYTLSPAFTRAGNIYNATFNAGDFAREFIINLNGAKWNLSKKYAIGFALTSAGNLTKASGKDSIIVLISVKNKYDGFYRLKGVHNRSPYNFPFDVDMEMHTTGVNTVRFYFSAAGAFGHPIGTGVGAVSWYGGAISPVMEFNTNTDVATNIYNVGSATPIVMHTGAGAPISRYDPVTKKIYAYFYYYTAAGQDFTNRGWSDTLTYVRSR
;
A
#
# COMPACT_ATOMS: atom_id res chain seq x y z
N MET A 1 -40.41 -32.20 -59.23
CA MET A 1 -39.97 -31.13 -58.28
C MET A 1 -40.84 -29.92 -58.58
N ASN A 2 -41.74 -29.61 -57.68
CA ASN A 2 -42.83 -28.63 -57.93
C ASN A 2 -42.29 -27.19 -57.92
N MET A 3 -42.45 -26.50 -59.03
CA MET A 3 -42.05 -25.09 -59.26
C MET A 3 -42.56 -24.10 -58.18
N LYS A 4 -43.71 -24.45 -57.56
CA LYS A 4 -44.34 -23.67 -56.48
C LYS A 4 -43.47 -23.68 -55.14
N SER A 5 -42.73 -24.75 -54.90
CA SER A 5 -41.90 -24.86 -53.70
C SER A 5 -40.60 -24.03 -53.82
N SER A 6 -40.04 -23.87 -55.02
CA SER A 6 -38.87 -23.07 -55.28
C SER A 6 -39.09 -21.56 -55.15
N ILE A 7 -40.31 -21.09 -55.55
CA ILE A 7 -40.67 -19.67 -55.42
C ILE A 7 -40.88 -19.28 -53.96
N PHE A 8 -41.36 -20.18 -53.10
CA PHE A 8 -41.53 -19.91 -51.69
C PHE A 8 -40.22 -19.83 -50.96
N CYS A 9 -39.24 -20.69 -51.28
CA CYS A 9 -37.90 -20.59 -50.72
C CYS A 9 -37.15 -19.32 -51.14
N LEU A 10 -37.36 -18.83 -52.40
CA LEU A 10 -36.72 -17.60 -52.87
C LEU A 10 -37.31 -16.36 -52.18
N LEU A 11 -38.62 -16.37 -51.88
CA LEU A 11 -39.27 -15.26 -51.18
C LEU A 11 -38.87 -15.18 -49.71
N VAL A 12 -38.61 -16.31 -49.03
CA VAL A 12 -38.13 -16.36 -47.64
C VAL A 12 -36.69 -15.90 -47.56
N LEU A 13 -35.84 -16.18 -48.57
CA LEU A 13 -34.45 -15.70 -48.59
C LEU A 13 -34.37 -14.17 -48.82
N ALA A 14 -35.31 -13.59 -49.59
CA ALA A 14 -35.30 -12.14 -49.87
C ALA A 14 -35.76 -11.29 -48.66
N VAL A 15 -36.53 -11.84 -47.71
CA VAL A 15 -36.94 -11.14 -46.50
C VAL A 15 -35.86 -11.13 -45.44
N GLY A 16 -34.91 -12.08 -45.50
CA GLY A 16 -33.80 -12.19 -44.52
C GLY A 16 -32.72 -11.10 -44.64
N PHE A 17 -32.62 -10.37 -45.75
CA PHE A 17 -31.59 -9.35 -45.97
C PHE A 17 -32.04 -7.92 -45.69
N THR A 18 -33.23 -7.65 -45.25
CA THR A 18 -33.69 -6.28 -44.94
C THR A 18 -33.62 -5.93 -43.47
N SER A 19 -33.02 -6.79 -42.62
CA SER A 19 -32.95 -6.58 -41.18
C SER A 19 -31.61 -5.95 -40.72
N CYS A 20 -30.87 -5.30 -41.58
CA CYS A 20 -29.86 -4.34 -41.15
C CYS A 20 -30.44 -2.92 -41.21
N ILE A 21 -31.34 -2.60 -40.30
CA ILE A 21 -31.59 -1.20 -39.96
C ILE A 21 -30.30 -0.72 -39.28
N LYS A 22 -29.41 -0.01 -40.03
CA LYS A 22 -28.53 0.95 -39.42
C LYS A 22 -29.42 1.87 -38.60
N LYS A 23 -29.50 1.66 -37.29
CA LYS A 23 -29.93 2.74 -36.42
C LYS A 23 -28.96 3.88 -36.74
N GLU A 24 -29.44 4.87 -37.45
CA GLU A 24 -28.79 6.17 -37.42
C GLU A 24 -28.68 6.50 -35.93
N VAL A 25 -27.47 6.46 -35.43
CA VAL A 25 -27.18 7.02 -34.11
C VAL A 25 -27.44 8.49 -34.33
N THR A 26 -28.63 8.95 -34.05
CA THR A 26 -28.92 10.38 -33.91
C THR A 26 -27.84 10.86 -32.94
N PRO A 27 -26.97 11.82 -33.32
CA PRO A 27 -26.06 12.38 -32.34
C PRO A 27 -26.91 12.80 -31.17
N LEU A 28 -26.64 12.23 -29.99
CA LEU A 28 -27.31 12.66 -28.78
C LEU A 28 -27.13 14.17 -28.74
N ALA A 29 -28.25 14.89 -28.89
CA ALA A 29 -28.24 16.33 -28.69
C ALA A 29 -27.55 16.56 -27.34
N ASP A 30 -26.89 17.69 -27.17
CA ASP A 30 -26.08 18.05 -25.98
C ASP A 30 -26.96 18.13 -24.70
N GLU A 31 -27.69 17.02 -24.42
CA GLU A 31 -28.61 16.85 -23.32
C GLU A 31 -27.88 16.16 -22.18
N GLY A 32 -27.26 16.95 -21.33
CA GLY A 32 -26.65 16.44 -20.12
C GLY A 32 -25.58 17.35 -19.53
N ASN A 33 -25.32 17.15 -18.26
CA ASN A 33 -24.28 17.89 -17.57
C ASN A 33 -22.91 17.23 -17.79
N THR A 34 -21.91 18.02 -18.10
CA THR A 34 -20.53 17.59 -18.00
C THR A 34 -20.14 17.50 -16.53
N PHE A 35 -19.75 16.31 -16.10
CA PHE A 35 -19.32 16.06 -14.73
C PHE A 35 -17.82 16.07 -14.60
N VAL A 36 -17.35 16.55 -13.43
CA VAL A 36 -15.95 16.41 -13.01
C VAL A 36 -15.90 15.61 -11.73
N LYS A 37 -14.97 14.66 -11.67
CA LYS A 37 -14.80 13.77 -10.53
C LYS A 37 -13.33 13.44 -10.29
N ILE A 38 -13.00 13.05 -9.08
CA ILE A 38 -11.77 12.34 -8.78
C ILE A 38 -12.04 10.86 -9.09
N LEU A 39 -11.26 10.26 -9.98
CA LEU A 39 -11.51 8.89 -10.47
C LEU A 39 -11.40 7.87 -9.35
N GLU A 40 -10.34 7.95 -8.57
CA GLU A 40 -10.01 7.06 -7.44
C GLU A 40 -10.69 7.48 -6.12
N SER A 41 -11.70 8.37 -6.18
CA SER A 41 -12.43 8.79 -4.97
C SER A 41 -12.99 7.55 -4.24
N ARG A 42 -12.94 7.53 -3.02
CA ARG A 42 -12.74 8.30 -1.82
C ARG A 42 -11.38 8.01 -1.19
N GLU A 43 -10.77 6.87 -1.53
CA GLU A 43 -9.52 6.38 -0.98
C GLU A 43 -8.65 5.81 -2.12
N ASN A 44 -7.35 6.12 -2.08
CA ASN A 44 -6.34 5.46 -2.89
C ASN A 44 -5.17 5.03 -1.99
N GLN A 45 -4.65 3.83 -2.21
CA GLN A 45 -3.51 3.30 -1.47
C GLN A 45 -2.32 3.14 -2.40
N VAL A 46 -1.21 3.79 -2.05
CA VAL A 46 0.06 3.74 -2.79
C VAL A 46 1.08 2.99 -1.95
N PHE A 47 1.46 1.81 -2.41
CA PHE A 47 2.52 1.02 -1.80
C PHE A 47 3.78 1.10 -2.63
N LEU A 48 4.89 1.51 -2.00
CA LEU A 48 6.19 1.65 -2.64
C LEU A 48 7.20 0.73 -1.97
N SER A 49 8.07 0.12 -2.76
CA SER A 49 9.30 -0.46 -2.22
C SER A 49 10.24 0.67 -1.77
N PRO A 50 11.07 0.47 -0.74
CA PRO A 50 12.05 1.47 -0.32
C PRO A 50 12.93 1.95 -1.49
N PHE A 51 13.14 3.26 -1.55
CA PHE A 51 13.92 3.94 -2.58
C PHE A 51 14.62 5.16 -1.98
N SER A 52 15.69 5.64 -2.62
CA SER A 52 16.46 6.82 -2.19
C SER A 52 16.48 7.96 -3.20
N ASP A 53 16.03 7.69 -4.42
CA ASP A 53 15.92 8.66 -5.51
C ASP A 53 14.63 9.51 -5.43
N ILE A 54 14.43 10.37 -6.40
CA ILE A 54 13.18 11.11 -6.58
C ILE A 54 12.32 10.33 -7.57
N LYS A 55 11.11 9.94 -7.16
CA LYS A 55 10.16 9.19 -8.00
C LYS A 55 8.88 9.98 -8.27
N PRO A 56 8.45 10.09 -9.54
CA PRO A 56 7.11 10.56 -9.86
C PRO A 56 6.08 9.51 -9.44
N ILE A 57 5.12 9.93 -8.63
CA ILE A 57 4.02 9.08 -8.13
C ILE A 57 2.70 9.74 -8.47
N GLN A 58 1.87 9.06 -9.24
CA GLN A 58 0.49 9.49 -9.47
C GLN A 58 -0.34 9.15 -8.24
N LEU A 59 -0.92 10.17 -7.63
CA LEU A 59 -1.77 10.00 -6.45
C LEU A 59 -3.22 9.73 -6.83
N PHE A 60 -3.73 10.43 -7.85
CA PHE A 60 -5.08 10.28 -8.40
C PHE A 60 -5.23 11.03 -9.72
N SER A 61 -6.38 10.88 -10.36
CA SER A 61 -6.76 11.60 -11.58
C SER A 61 -8.04 12.39 -11.37
N VAL A 62 -8.06 13.64 -11.82
CA VAL A 62 -9.30 14.40 -11.97
C VAL A 62 -9.80 14.19 -13.39
N ARG A 63 -11.01 13.66 -13.54
CA ARG A 63 -11.59 13.31 -14.83
C ARG A 63 -12.81 14.18 -15.15
N ARG A 64 -12.89 14.59 -16.42
CA ARG A 64 -14.06 15.24 -17.01
C ARG A 64 -14.83 14.25 -17.89
N ASP A 65 -16.07 13.93 -17.51
CA ASP A 65 -16.98 13.16 -18.34
C ASP A 65 -17.83 14.18 -19.14
N ALA A 66 -17.33 14.53 -20.31
CA ALA A 66 -17.98 15.52 -21.17
C ALA A 66 -19.28 14.97 -21.78
N SER A 67 -20.34 15.77 -21.77
CA SER A 67 -21.63 15.41 -22.36
C SER A 67 -21.61 15.42 -23.88
N SER A 68 -20.68 16.17 -24.49
CA SER A 68 -20.49 16.24 -25.94
C SER A 68 -19.04 16.47 -26.33
N ALA A 69 -18.73 16.26 -27.62
CA ALA A 69 -17.41 16.58 -28.17
C ALA A 69 -17.11 18.09 -28.07
N GLU A 70 -18.12 18.95 -28.22
CA GLU A 70 -17.96 20.41 -28.06
C GLU A 70 -17.60 20.75 -26.61
N ASN A 71 -18.26 20.16 -25.62
CA ASN A 71 -17.96 20.37 -24.20
C ASN A 71 -16.57 19.88 -23.82
N LEU A 72 -16.06 18.86 -24.51
CA LEU A 72 -14.68 18.40 -24.33
C LEU A 72 -13.65 19.42 -24.79
N GLN A 73 -13.98 20.26 -25.78
CA GLN A 73 -13.08 21.31 -26.32
C GLN A 73 -13.03 22.56 -25.44
N LYS A 74 -13.89 22.71 -24.44
CA LYS A 74 -13.90 23.89 -23.56
C LYS A 74 -12.76 23.82 -22.54
N SER A 75 -11.96 24.89 -22.46
CA SER A 75 -10.99 25.04 -21.37
C SER A 75 -11.71 25.27 -20.04
N THR A 76 -11.29 24.59 -18.98
CA THR A 76 -11.97 24.64 -17.68
C THR A 76 -10.96 24.66 -16.54
N PRO A 77 -10.97 25.70 -15.68
CA PRO A 77 -10.12 25.74 -14.51
C PRO A 77 -10.58 24.72 -13.44
N LEU A 78 -9.61 24.14 -12.74
CA LEU A 78 -9.79 23.22 -11.64
C LEU A 78 -9.12 23.76 -10.39
N VAL A 79 -9.79 23.61 -9.25
CA VAL A 79 -9.22 23.92 -7.95
C VAL A 79 -9.38 22.73 -7.01
N LEU A 80 -8.25 22.19 -6.56
CA LEU A 80 -8.20 21.24 -5.47
C LEU A 80 -7.73 21.96 -4.20
N THR A 81 -8.29 21.58 -3.06
CA THR A 81 -7.84 22.07 -1.76
C THR A 81 -7.35 20.90 -0.93
N ARG A 82 -6.16 21.02 -0.33
CA ARG A 82 -5.67 20.06 0.66
C ARG A 82 -6.52 20.15 1.92
N VAL A 83 -7.02 19.01 2.39
CA VAL A 83 -7.92 18.87 3.55
C VAL A 83 -7.31 17.90 4.55
N ASP A 84 -6.49 18.41 5.46
CA ASP A 84 -5.78 17.60 6.46
C ASP A 84 -6.73 16.87 7.41
N GLY A 85 -7.92 17.43 7.69
CA GLY A 85 -8.97 16.78 8.49
C GLY A 85 -9.50 15.45 7.89
N LEU A 86 -9.25 15.15 6.61
CA LEU A 86 -9.56 13.82 6.04
C LEU A 86 -8.69 12.74 6.68
N VAL A 87 -7.41 13.02 6.92
CA VAL A 87 -6.47 12.07 7.55
C VAL A 87 -6.88 11.79 9.00
N THR A 88 -7.22 12.84 9.76
CA THR A 88 -7.69 12.69 11.14
C THR A 88 -8.94 11.82 11.24
N ARG A 89 -9.94 12.08 10.36
CA ARG A 89 -11.17 11.28 10.31
C ARG A 89 -10.91 9.83 9.89
N TYR A 90 -10.03 9.62 8.93
CA TYR A 90 -9.65 8.29 8.47
C TYR A 90 -9.03 7.47 9.61
N ASN A 91 -8.06 8.05 10.30
CA ASN A 91 -7.40 7.39 11.44
C ASN A 91 -8.40 7.01 12.53
N ALA A 92 -9.30 7.93 12.90
CA ALA A 92 -10.33 7.68 13.90
C ALA A 92 -11.31 6.56 13.50
N ALA A 93 -11.70 6.51 12.21
CA ALA A 93 -12.65 5.51 11.70
C ALA A 93 -12.03 4.11 11.54
N ASN A 94 -10.71 4.02 11.28
CA ASN A 94 -10.03 2.77 10.94
C ASN A 94 -9.03 2.30 12.02
N GLY A 95 -8.89 3.02 13.15
CA GLY A 95 -7.89 2.71 14.16
C GLY A 95 -6.47 2.74 13.61
N SER A 96 -6.19 3.64 12.67
CA SER A 96 -4.89 3.79 12.00
C SER A 96 -4.12 5.02 12.51
N ASP A 97 -2.84 5.11 12.14
CA ASP A 97 -1.86 6.07 12.65
C ASP A 97 -1.12 6.81 11.52
N PHE A 98 -1.77 7.06 10.40
CA PHE A 98 -1.16 7.84 9.32
C PHE A 98 -0.84 9.27 9.78
N GLU A 99 0.39 9.71 9.50
CA GLU A 99 0.78 11.11 9.65
C GLU A 99 0.45 11.90 8.38
N LEU A 100 0.28 13.21 8.52
CA LEU A 100 0.14 14.09 7.36
C LEU A 100 1.42 14.08 6.53
N LEU A 101 1.31 13.90 5.21
CA LEU A 101 2.45 13.98 4.30
C LEU A 101 3.10 15.36 4.37
N PRO A 102 4.36 15.48 4.88
CA PRO A 102 5.05 16.76 4.95
C PRO A 102 5.39 17.32 3.56
N ASP A 103 5.25 18.61 3.37
CA ASP A 103 5.58 19.29 2.12
C ASP A 103 7.07 19.16 1.73
N SER A 104 7.95 18.91 2.69
CA SER A 104 9.39 18.70 2.47
C SER A 104 9.72 17.37 1.79
N LEU A 105 8.76 16.43 1.73
CA LEU A 105 8.97 15.10 1.15
C LEU A 105 8.67 15.04 -0.35
N TYR A 106 8.03 16.06 -0.92
CA TYR A 106 7.65 16.05 -2.33
C TYR A 106 7.69 17.41 -3.01
N THR A 107 7.72 17.39 -4.33
CA THR A 107 7.43 18.54 -5.20
C THR A 107 6.30 18.16 -6.16
N LEU A 108 5.61 19.16 -6.72
CA LEU A 108 4.54 18.92 -7.70
C LEU A 108 5.11 18.70 -9.10
N SER A 109 4.42 17.88 -9.89
CA SER A 109 4.53 17.88 -11.34
C SER A 109 3.96 19.20 -11.91
N PRO A 110 4.45 19.69 -13.07
CA PRO A 110 4.00 20.95 -13.68
C PRO A 110 2.52 21.04 -14.04
N ALA A 111 1.78 19.91 -14.03
CA ALA A 111 0.34 19.89 -14.35
C ALA A 111 -0.51 20.68 -13.34
N PHE A 112 0.01 20.88 -12.13
CA PHE A 112 -0.64 21.64 -11.06
C PHE A 112 0.30 22.72 -10.51
N THR A 113 -0.25 23.88 -10.20
CA THR A 113 0.43 24.92 -9.46
C THR A 113 -0.13 25.00 -8.05
N ARG A 114 0.69 25.42 -7.07
CA ARG A 114 0.30 25.45 -5.66
C ARG A 114 0.45 26.85 -5.06
N ALA A 115 -0.56 27.24 -4.28
CA ALA A 115 -0.56 28.43 -3.41
C ALA A 115 -1.12 28.05 -2.05
N GLY A 116 -0.27 27.84 -1.05
CA GLY A 116 -0.66 27.33 0.26
C GLY A 116 -1.30 25.93 0.16
N ASN A 117 -2.55 25.80 0.57
CA ASN A 117 -3.34 24.56 0.49
C ASN A 117 -4.17 24.43 -0.80
N ILE A 118 -4.04 25.39 -1.73
CA ILE A 118 -4.80 25.42 -2.97
C ILE A 118 -3.90 24.94 -4.12
N TYR A 119 -4.46 24.06 -4.95
CA TYR A 119 -3.79 23.48 -6.11
C TYR A 119 -4.64 23.75 -7.34
N ASN A 120 -4.07 24.46 -8.31
CA ASN A 120 -4.76 24.89 -9.51
C ASN A 120 -4.26 24.11 -10.73
N ALA A 121 -5.17 23.73 -11.60
CA ALA A 121 -4.92 23.14 -12.89
C ALA A 121 -5.97 23.63 -13.90
N THR A 122 -5.81 23.26 -15.17
CA THR A 122 -6.79 23.56 -16.22
C THR A 122 -6.95 22.33 -17.12
N PHE A 123 -8.17 21.92 -17.39
CA PHE A 123 -8.45 21.10 -18.56
C PHE A 123 -8.29 22.01 -19.79
N ASN A 124 -7.37 21.70 -20.65
CA ASN A 124 -7.29 22.34 -21.95
C ASN A 124 -8.34 21.71 -22.91
N ALA A 125 -8.48 22.30 -24.09
CA ALA A 125 -9.30 21.72 -25.15
C ALA A 125 -8.86 20.27 -25.43
N GLY A 126 -9.83 19.34 -25.44
CA GLY A 126 -9.58 17.91 -25.67
C GLY A 126 -9.14 17.12 -24.44
N ASP A 127 -8.78 17.75 -23.34
CA ASP A 127 -8.38 17.03 -22.13
C ASP A 127 -9.61 16.38 -21.44
N PHE A 128 -9.55 15.10 -21.18
CA PHE A 128 -10.56 14.39 -20.41
C PHE A 128 -10.07 14.01 -18.99
N ALA A 129 -8.75 14.11 -18.72
CA ALA A 129 -8.14 13.81 -17.43
C ALA A 129 -6.98 14.77 -17.11
N ARG A 130 -6.77 14.99 -15.81
CA ARG A 130 -5.58 15.63 -15.23
C ARG A 130 -5.05 14.75 -14.11
N GLU A 131 -3.84 14.26 -14.29
CA GLU A 131 -3.17 13.41 -13.30
C GLU A 131 -2.51 14.26 -12.23
N PHE A 132 -2.82 13.97 -10.96
CA PHE A 132 -2.15 14.60 -9.84
C PHE A 132 -0.92 13.80 -9.48
N ILE A 133 0.23 14.26 -9.94
CA ILE A 133 1.53 13.60 -9.77
C ILE A 133 2.39 14.43 -8.82
N ILE A 134 3.01 13.78 -7.85
CA ILE A 134 4.05 14.33 -7.00
C ILE A 134 5.38 13.63 -7.30
N ASN A 135 6.47 14.37 -7.16
CA ASN A 135 7.84 13.83 -7.19
C ASN A 135 8.28 13.60 -5.74
N LEU A 136 8.18 12.36 -5.29
CA LEU A 136 8.45 11.96 -3.91
C LEU A 136 9.95 11.75 -3.70
N ASN A 137 10.52 12.34 -2.64
CA ASN A 137 11.93 12.22 -2.31
C ASN A 137 12.16 11.06 -1.33
N GLY A 138 12.63 9.92 -1.84
CA GLY A 138 12.87 8.71 -1.05
C GLY A 138 13.97 8.87 0.00
N ALA A 139 15.00 9.68 -0.28
CA ALA A 139 16.10 9.92 0.68
C ALA A 139 15.63 10.62 1.97
N LYS A 140 14.51 11.34 1.93
CA LYS A 140 13.92 12.02 3.08
C LYS A 140 12.82 11.21 3.76
N TRP A 141 12.42 10.08 3.19
CA TRP A 141 11.31 9.29 3.71
C TRP A 141 11.68 8.55 5.00
N ASN A 142 10.87 8.71 6.04
CA ASN A 142 11.03 7.92 7.26
C ASN A 142 10.28 6.58 7.11
N LEU A 143 11.02 5.49 6.95
CA LEU A 143 10.48 4.14 6.71
C LEU A 143 9.65 3.59 7.89
N SER A 144 9.80 4.16 9.10
CA SER A 144 8.98 3.78 10.26
C SER A 144 7.61 4.46 10.27
N LYS A 145 7.32 5.37 9.32
CA LYS A 145 6.10 6.16 9.28
C LYS A 145 5.26 5.84 8.04
N LYS A 146 3.96 5.96 8.20
CA LYS A 146 2.96 5.92 7.14
C LYS A 146 2.42 7.33 6.97
N TYR A 147 2.33 7.81 5.73
CA TYR A 147 1.85 9.16 5.46
C TYR A 147 0.56 9.13 4.66
N ALA A 148 -0.27 10.13 4.88
CA ALA A 148 -1.48 10.34 4.09
C ALA A 148 -1.65 11.82 3.73
N ILE A 149 -2.36 12.06 2.64
CA ILE A 149 -2.71 13.41 2.19
C ILE A 149 -4.15 13.40 1.67
N GLY A 150 -4.94 14.38 2.07
CA GLY A 150 -6.33 14.51 1.67
C GLY A 150 -6.57 15.69 0.75
N PHE A 151 -7.44 15.51 -0.25
CA PHE A 151 -7.85 16.57 -1.18
C PHE A 151 -9.36 16.61 -1.36
N ALA A 152 -9.87 17.81 -1.64
CA ALA A 152 -11.22 18.03 -2.13
C ALA A 152 -11.17 18.85 -3.43
N LEU A 153 -11.94 18.46 -4.43
CA LEU A 153 -12.21 19.26 -5.63
C LEU A 153 -13.18 20.39 -5.25
N THR A 154 -12.64 21.58 -4.98
CA THR A 154 -13.43 22.71 -4.49
C THR A 154 -14.05 23.51 -5.63
N SER A 155 -13.42 23.55 -6.81
CA SER A 155 -13.99 24.17 -8.00
C SER A 155 -13.67 23.34 -9.26
N ALA A 156 -14.62 23.31 -10.17
CA ALA A 156 -14.49 22.76 -11.53
C ALA A 156 -15.00 23.79 -12.58
N GLY A 157 -14.74 25.09 -12.30
CA GLY A 157 -15.29 26.16 -13.12
C GLY A 157 -16.83 26.17 -13.08
N ASN A 158 -17.43 26.14 -14.25
CA ASN A 158 -18.88 26.05 -14.43
C ASN A 158 -19.40 24.61 -14.58
N LEU A 159 -18.55 23.60 -14.42
CA LEU A 159 -18.93 22.20 -14.55
C LEU A 159 -19.47 21.63 -13.23
N THR A 160 -20.32 20.62 -13.33
CA THR A 160 -20.91 19.96 -12.18
C THR A 160 -19.92 18.98 -11.56
N LYS A 161 -19.69 19.08 -10.24
CA LYS A 161 -18.93 18.09 -9.49
C LYS A 161 -19.80 16.85 -9.24
N ALA A 162 -19.27 15.66 -9.53
CA ALA A 162 -20.00 14.43 -9.28
C ALA A 162 -20.09 14.18 -7.76
N SER A 163 -21.32 14.02 -7.26
CA SER A 163 -21.60 13.82 -5.84
C SER A 163 -20.88 12.61 -5.28
N GLY A 164 -20.22 12.77 -4.13
CA GLY A 164 -19.45 11.74 -3.44
C GLY A 164 -18.18 11.29 -4.17
N LYS A 165 -17.78 12.01 -5.25
CA LYS A 165 -16.54 11.77 -6.01
C LYS A 165 -15.68 13.02 -6.12
N ASP A 166 -15.84 13.93 -5.20
CA ASP A 166 -15.16 15.23 -5.14
C ASP A 166 -14.12 15.33 -4.04
N SER A 167 -13.85 14.23 -3.34
CA SER A 167 -12.79 14.17 -2.31
C SER A 167 -12.06 12.84 -2.33
N ILE A 168 -10.81 12.86 -1.87
CA ILE A 168 -9.95 11.67 -1.78
C ILE A 168 -9.00 11.79 -0.60
N ILE A 169 -8.74 10.67 0.06
CA ILE A 169 -7.56 10.47 0.89
C ILE A 169 -6.60 9.53 0.15
N VAL A 170 -5.33 9.91 0.09
CA VAL A 170 -4.28 9.05 -0.46
C VAL A 170 -3.39 8.60 0.68
N LEU A 171 -3.30 7.28 0.86
CA LEU A 171 -2.49 6.62 1.87
C LEU A 171 -1.18 6.16 1.21
N ILE A 172 -0.04 6.62 1.72
CA ILE A 172 1.27 6.31 1.13
C ILE A 172 2.11 5.56 2.16
N SER A 173 2.51 4.34 1.81
CA SER A 173 3.36 3.50 2.65
C SER A 173 4.56 3.01 1.84
N VAL A 174 5.76 3.10 2.45
CA VAL A 174 6.98 2.54 1.89
C VAL A 174 7.32 1.30 2.70
N LYS A 175 7.22 0.13 2.08
CA LYS A 175 7.39 -1.17 2.76
C LYS A 175 8.18 -2.12 1.88
N ASN A 176 9.07 -2.90 2.50
CA ASN A 176 9.67 -4.02 1.81
C ASN A 176 8.74 -5.25 1.83
N LYS A 177 9.09 -6.29 1.09
CA LYS A 177 8.25 -7.50 0.94
C LYS A 177 8.10 -8.34 2.21
N TYR A 178 8.89 -8.04 3.25
CA TYR A 178 8.87 -8.75 4.53
C TYR A 178 8.00 -8.04 5.59
N ASP A 179 7.50 -6.83 5.28
CA ASP A 179 6.61 -6.06 6.16
C ASP A 179 5.22 -6.69 6.25
N GLY A 180 4.63 -6.69 7.44
CA GLY A 180 3.25 -7.17 7.60
C GLY A 180 2.91 -7.57 9.03
N PHE A 181 1.66 -7.99 9.19
CA PHE A 181 1.18 -8.72 10.36
C PHE A 181 1.44 -10.21 10.17
N TYR A 182 1.98 -10.84 11.21
CA TYR A 182 2.35 -12.24 11.23
C TYR A 182 1.81 -12.93 12.48
N ARG A 183 1.53 -14.22 12.38
CA ARG A 183 1.37 -15.11 13.53
C ARG A 183 2.71 -15.79 13.82
N LEU A 184 3.29 -15.46 14.95
CA LEU A 184 4.58 -15.97 15.41
C LEU A 184 4.36 -17.18 16.32
N LYS A 185 4.93 -18.31 15.93
CA LYS A 185 5.10 -19.51 16.77
C LYS A 185 6.58 -19.70 17.02
N GLY A 186 6.95 -19.81 18.28
CA GLY A 186 8.36 -19.95 18.63
C GLY A 186 8.60 -20.50 20.02
N VAL A 187 9.87 -20.69 20.32
CA VAL A 187 10.35 -21.09 21.64
C VAL A 187 11.67 -20.37 21.93
N HIS A 188 11.84 -19.99 23.20
CA HIS A 188 13.09 -19.44 23.70
C HIS A 188 13.85 -20.48 24.51
N ASN A 189 15.09 -20.81 24.16
CA ASN A 189 15.90 -21.88 24.76
C ASN A 189 16.51 -21.51 26.14
N ARG A 190 15.83 -20.67 26.93
CA ARG A 190 16.32 -20.25 28.24
C ARG A 190 15.44 -20.74 29.37
N SER A 191 15.95 -21.68 30.19
CA SER A 191 15.28 -22.01 31.43
C SER A 191 15.23 -20.81 32.40
N PRO A 192 14.09 -20.53 33.08
CA PRO A 192 12.79 -21.22 33.03
C PRO A 192 11.84 -20.70 31.95
N TYR A 193 12.31 -19.93 30.96
CA TYR A 193 11.47 -19.24 29.92
C TYR A 193 11.42 -20.02 28.61
N ASN A 194 11.50 -21.35 28.66
CA ASN A 194 11.54 -22.24 27.48
C ASN A 194 10.17 -22.84 27.10
N PHE A 195 9.11 -22.10 27.40
CA PHE A 195 7.76 -22.51 26.98
C PHE A 195 7.51 -22.03 25.55
N PRO A 196 6.83 -22.84 24.72
CA PRO A 196 6.41 -22.40 23.39
C PRO A 196 5.39 -21.26 23.51
N PHE A 197 5.43 -20.35 22.54
CA PHE A 197 4.49 -19.24 22.42
C PHE A 197 3.88 -19.18 21.02
N ASP A 198 2.67 -18.63 20.95
CA ASP A 198 1.89 -18.42 19.73
C ASP A 198 1.18 -17.08 19.84
N VAL A 199 1.71 -16.03 19.18
CA VAL A 199 1.31 -14.63 19.36
C VAL A 199 1.28 -13.86 18.05
N ASP A 200 0.60 -12.72 18.07
CA ASP A 200 0.62 -11.77 16.96
C ASP A 200 1.88 -10.90 17.04
N MET A 201 2.53 -10.76 15.89
CA MET A 201 3.72 -9.93 15.68
C MET A 201 3.55 -9.06 14.44
N GLU A 202 4.26 -7.96 14.43
CA GLU A 202 4.41 -7.14 13.23
C GLU A 202 5.88 -7.07 12.83
N MET A 203 6.12 -7.16 11.51
CA MET A 203 7.44 -6.93 10.94
C MET A 203 7.43 -5.54 10.31
N HIS A 204 8.15 -4.60 10.90
CA HIS A 204 8.19 -3.21 10.45
C HIS A 204 9.40 -2.96 9.57
N THR A 205 9.19 -2.47 8.35
CA THR A 205 10.26 -2.03 7.45
C THR A 205 11.13 -0.98 8.13
N THR A 206 12.45 -1.19 8.14
CA THR A 206 13.45 -0.24 8.63
C THR A 206 14.52 0.09 7.58
N GLY A 207 14.52 -0.60 6.45
CA GLY A 207 15.42 -0.40 5.33
C GLY A 207 14.92 -1.16 4.08
N VAL A 208 15.69 -1.11 3.00
CA VAL A 208 15.35 -1.77 1.73
C VAL A 208 15.13 -3.27 1.92
N ASN A 209 15.93 -3.89 2.77
CA ASN A 209 15.98 -5.33 3.02
C ASN A 209 15.93 -5.68 4.51
N THR A 210 15.57 -4.73 5.38
CA THR A 210 15.54 -4.94 6.83
C THR A 210 14.14 -4.75 7.40
N VAL A 211 13.80 -5.59 8.38
CA VAL A 211 12.59 -5.47 9.19
C VAL A 211 12.92 -5.61 10.67
N ARG A 212 12.17 -4.89 11.50
CA ARG A 212 12.26 -4.93 12.94
C ARG A 212 11.05 -5.60 13.55
N PHE A 213 11.27 -6.42 14.55
CA PHE A 213 10.23 -7.15 15.28
C PHE A 213 9.47 -6.19 16.20
N TYR A 214 8.14 -6.13 16.03
CA TYR A 214 7.24 -5.35 16.89
C TYR A 214 6.25 -6.30 17.56
N PHE A 215 6.30 -6.37 18.89
CA PHE A 215 5.43 -7.24 19.66
C PHE A 215 4.08 -6.56 19.88
N SER A 216 3.05 -6.97 19.14
CA SER A 216 1.74 -6.33 19.10
C SER A 216 1.07 -6.25 20.49
N ALA A 217 1.17 -7.29 21.31
CA ALA A 217 0.58 -7.31 22.65
C ALA A 217 1.24 -6.32 23.62
N ALA A 218 2.52 -5.99 23.40
CA ALA A 218 3.24 -4.99 24.19
C ALA A 218 3.13 -3.57 23.61
N GLY A 219 2.64 -3.45 22.36
CA GLY A 219 2.59 -2.17 21.66
C GLY A 219 3.97 -1.55 21.41
N ALA A 220 5.03 -2.38 21.30
CA ALA A 220 6.42 -1.91 21.25
C ALA A 220 7.36 -2.84 20.48
N PHE A 221 8.49 -2.29 20.03
CA PHE A 221 9.55 -3.08 19.43
C PHE A 221 10.22 -3.99 20.46
N GLY A 222 10.24 -5.28 20.18
CA GLY A 222 10.78 -6.31 21.05
C GLY A 222 10.38 -7.70 20.61
N HIS A 223 10.75 -8.69 21.41
CA HIS A 223 10.52 -10.10 21.10
C HIS A 223 9.89 -10.84 22.28
N PRO A 224 8.90 -11.72 22.05
CA PRO A 224 8.24 -12.48 23.10
C PRO A 224 9.11 -13.60 23.65
N ILE A 225 8.78 -14.02 24.87
CA ILE A 225 9.27 -15.23 25.55
C ILE A 225 8.11 -15.97 26.20
N GLY A 226 8.15 -17.30 26.17
CA GLY A 226 7.18 -18.11 26.89
C GLY A 226 7.59 -18.24 28.37
N THR A 227 6.71 -17.86 29.29
CA THR A 227 6.93 -17.88 30.74
C THR A 227 6.17 -18.95 31.47
N GLY A 228 5.30 -19.69 30.76
CA GLY A 228 4.48 -20.78 31.25
C GLY A 228 3.60 -21.34 30.14
N VAL A 229 2.80 -22.36 30.42
CA VAL A 229 1.83 -22.89 29.46
C VAL A 229 0.80 -21.82 29.11
N GLY A 230 0.83 -21.34 27.86
CA GLY A 230 -0.02 -20.25 27.38
C GLY A 230 0.33 -18.86 27.93
N ALA A 231 1.36 -18.72 28.74
CA ALA A 231 1.80 -17.45 29.31
C ALA A 231 2.98 -16.88 28.53
N VAL A 232 2.88 -15.60 28.15
CA VAL A 232 3.87 -14.90 27.34
C VAL A 232 4.27 -13.60 28.03
N SER A 233 5.57 -13.30 27.99
CA SER A 233 6.16 -12.03 28.41
C SER A 233 7.20 -11.59 27.38
N TRP A 234 8.05 -10.62 27.70
CA TRP A 234 9.14 -10.14 26.87
C TRP A 234 10.23 -9.47 27.69
N TYR A 235 11.41 -9.23 27.11
CA TYR A 235 12.53 -8.55 27.79
C TYR A 235 12.49 -7.03 27.67
N GLY A 236 11.31 -6.45 27.43
CA GLY A 236 11.20 -5.03 27.13
C GLY A 236 11.89 -4.66 25.79
N GLY A 237 12.05 -3.38 25.55
CA GLY A 237 12.73 -2.89 24.36
C GLY A 237 14.24 -3.20 24.31
N ALA A 238 14.84 -3.77 25.38
CA ALA A 238 16.25 -4.15 25.42
C ALA A 238 16.61 -5.24 24.40
N ILE A 239 15.69 -6.17 24.12
CA ILE A 239 15.83 -7.21 23.09
C ILE A 239 14.88 -6.84 21.94
N SER A 240 15.41 -6.16 20.95
CA SER A 240 14.66 -5.63 19.82
C SER A 240 15.34 -5.99 18.50
N PRO A 241 15.08 -7.21 17.98
CA PRO A 241 15.77 -7.72 16.81
C PRO A 241 15.43 -6.95 15.55
N VAL A 242 16.43 -6.80 14.68
CA VAL A 242 16.29 -6.45 13.28
C VAL A 242 16.83 -7.60 12.45
N MET A 243 16.07 -8.01 11.44
CA MET A 243 16.47 -9.04 10.49
C MET A 243 16.74 -8.42 9.13
N GLU A 244 17.89 -8.73 8.57
CA GLU A 244 18.36 -8.28 7.27
C GLU A 244 18.37 -9.45 6.27
N PHE A 245 17.92 -9.22 5.03
CA PHE A 245 17.81 -10.25 4.01
C PHE A 245 18.63 -9.92 2.77
N ASN A 246 19.10 -10.95 2.10
CA ASN A 246 19.49 -10.87 0.70
C ASN A 246 18.20 -10.88 -0.15
N THR A 247 17.92 -9.80 -0.83
CA THR A 247 16.65 -9.61 -1.58
C THR A 247 16.49 -10.54 -2.80
N ASN A 248 17.59 -11.15 -3.27
CA ASN A 248 17.58 -12.07 -4.41
C ASN A 248 17.30 -13.51 -3.97
N THR A 249 17.77 -13.91 -2.79
CA THR A 249 17.67 -15.29 -2.29
C THR A 249 16.67 -15.46 -1.16
N ASP A 250 16.23 -14.34 -0.56
CA ASP A 250 15.38 -14.31 0.63
C ASP A 250 15.99 -14.96 1.89
N VAL A 251 17.28 -15.28 1.85
CA VAL A 251 18.04 -15.76 3.00
C VAL A 251 18.45 -14.58 3.86
N ALA A 252 18.31 -14.72 5.18
CA ALA A 252 18.82 -13.70 6.11
C ALA A 252 20.34 -13.63 6.04
N THR A 253 20.85 -12.41 5.96
CA THR A 253 22.28 -12.12 6.02
C THR A 253 22.72 -11.75 7.42
N ASN A 254 21.81 -11.22 8.24
CA ASN A 254 22.08 -10.83 9.61
C ASN A 254 20.79 -10.77 10.46
N ILE A 255 20.95 -10.99 11.78
CA ILE A 255 19.95 -10.66 12.80
C ILE A 255 20.71 -10.00 13.95
N TYR A 256 20.37 -8.75 14.28
CA TYR A 256 21.08 -7.95 15.26
C TYR A 256 20.13 -7.14 16.13
N ASN A 257 20.64 -6.63 17.26
CA ASN A 257 19.87 -5.85 18.23
C ASN A 257 20.00 -4.33 17.98
N VAL A 258 18.90 -3.62 18.11
CA VAL A 258 18.87 -2.15 18.11
C VAL A 258 18.23 -1.56 19.37
N GLY A 259 17.79 -2.42 20.31
CA GLY A 259 17.14 -1.98 21.54
C GLY A 259 18.11 -1.57 22.65
N SER A 260 19.28 -2.18 22.69
CA SER A 260 20.31 -1.94 23.69
C SER A 260 21.68 -2.43 23.19
N ALA A 261 22.72 -2.29 24.00
CA ALA A 261 24.04 -2.85 23.73
C ALA A 261 24.12 -4.39 23.89
N THR A 262 23.05 -5.08 24.34
CA THR A 262 23.01 -6.54 24.40
C THR A 262 23.12 -7.13 23.01
N PRO A 263 24.16 -7.92 22.69
CA PRO A 263 24.31 -8.48 21.36
C PRO A 263 23.23 -9.50 21.04
N ILE A 264 22.68 -9.42 19.81
CA ILE A 264 21.93 -10.48 19.17
C ILE A 264 22.76 -10.98 18.01
N VAL A 265 22.83 -12.30 17.85
CA VAL A 265 23.58 -12.98 16.81
C VAL A 265 22.70 -13.99 16.09
N MET A 266 22.73 -13.95 14.78
CA MET A 266 22.06 -14.96 13.96
C MET A 266 22.71 -16.32 14.17
N HIS A 267 21.90 -17.36 14.40
CA HIS A 267 22.40 -18.74 14.52
C HIS A 267 22.83 -19.26 13.15
N THR A 268 24.11 -19.57 13.02
CA THR A 268 24.76 -20.03 11.78
C THR A 268 25.73 -21.17 12.09
N GLY A 269 26.22 -21.85 11.07
CA GLY A 269 27.22 -22.90 11.18
C GLY A 269 26.74 -24.23 10.61
N ALA A 270 27.58 -25.26 10.70
CA ALA A 270 27.26 -26.58 10.19
C ALA A 270 26.06 -27.19 10.93
N GLY A 271 25.01 -27.56 10.20
CA GLY A 271 23.78 -28.12 10.73
C GLY A 271 22.79 -27.09 11.31
N ALA A 272 23.12 -25.80 11.33
CA ALA A 272 22.21 -24.77 11.77
C ALA A 272 21.03 -24.59 10.78
N PRO A 273 19.80 -24.41 11.24
CA PRO A 273 18.68 -24.09 10.37
C PRO A 273 18.86 -22.70 9.74
N ILE A 274 18.41 -22.56 8.50
CA ILE A 274 18.58 -21.32 7.73
C ILE A 274 17.48 -20.32 8.07
N SER A 275 17.87 -19.17 8.59
CA SER A 275 16.99 -18.01 8.72
C SER A 275 16.67 -17.45 7.33
N ARG A 276 15.36 -17.36 6.97
CA ARG A 276 14.95 -16.96 5.62
C ARG A 276 13.48 -16.51 5.57
N TYR A 277 13.11 -15.86 4.50
CA TYR A 277 11.73 -15.72 4.06
C TYR A 277 11.41 -16.75 2.98
N ASP A 278 10.27 -17.38 3.06
CA ASP A 278 9.72 -18.26 2.03
C ASP A 278 8.59 -17.51 1.30
N PRO A 279 8.79 -17.07 0.04
CA PRO A 279 7.81 -16.28 -0.69
C PRO A 279 6.56 -17.08 -1.11
N VAL A 280 6.66 -18.42 -1.18
CA VAL A 280 5.52 -19.28 -1.55
C VAL A 280 4.55 -19.44 -0.39
N THR A 281 5.07 -19.76 0.79
CA THR A 281 4.26 -19.94 2.01
C THR A 281 4.08 -18.64 2.79
N LYS A 282 4.77 -17.57 2.40
CA LYS A 282 4.85 -16.27 3.08
C LYS A 282 5.23 -16.41 4.54
N LYS A 283 6.25 -17.24 4.82
CA LYS A 283 6.76 -17.47 6.16
C LYS A 283 8.15 -16.90 6.33
N ILE A 284 8.41 -16.32 7.50
CA ILE A 284 9.77 -16.00 7.95
C ILE A 284 10.18 -17.04 8.97
N TYR A 285 11.35 -17.62 8.79
CA TYR A 285 12.04 -18.46 9.77
C TYR A 285 13.19 -17.66 10.33
N ALA A 286 13.27 -17.51 11.67
CA ALA A 286 14.31 -16.75 12.35
C ALA A 286 14.93 -17.56 13.47
N TYR A 287 16.22 -17.76 13.39
CA TYR A 287 17.03 -18.48 14.36
C TYR A 287 18.16 -17.58 14.84
N PHE A 288 18.11 -17.16 16.11
CA PHE A 288 19.08 -16.22 16.67
C PHE A 288 19.16 -16.39 18.17
N TYR A 289 20.17 -15.78 18.77
CA TYR A 289 20.37 -15.79 20.21
C TYR A 289 20.94 -14.48 20.70
N TYR A 290 20.83 -14.21 21.99
CA TYR A 290 21.53 -13.14 22.64
C TYR A 290 22.52 -13.68 23.65
N TYR A 291 23.49 -12.86 24.05
CA TYR A 291 24.38 -13.20 25.14
C TYR A 291 24.72 -11.96 25.99
N THR A 292 24.94 -12.18 27.29
CA THR A 292 25.36 -11.19 28.30
C THR A 292 26.59 -11.66 29.06
N ALA A 293 27.01 -12.91 28.84
CA ALA A 293 28.19 -13.54 29.47
C ALA A 293 28.77 -14.60 28.53
N ALA A 294 30.00 -14.97 28.77
CA ALA A 294 30.66 -16.07 28.07
C ALA A 294 29.91 -17.41 28.28
N GLY A 295 29.94 -18.30 27.28
CA GLY A 295 29.26 -19.59 27.29
C GLY A 295 27.74 -19.54 27.00
N GLN A 296 27.20 -18.38 26.70
CA GLN A 296 25.81 -18.24 26.23
C GLN A 296 25.80 -18.31 24.72
N ASP A 297 24.87 -19.12 24.18
CA ASP A 297 24.72 -19.41 22.78
C ASP A 297 23.25 -19.74 22.41
N PHE A 298 23.04 -20.23 21.21
CA PHE A 298 21.71 -20.62 20.73
C PHE A 298 21.03 -21.70 21.59
N THR A 299 21.80 -22.62 22.19
CA THR A 299 21.23 -23.73 22.96
C THR A 299 20.63 -23.31 24.31
N ASN A 300 21.08 -22.16 24.85
CA ASN A 300 20.66 -21.67 26.16
C ASN A 300 20.15 -20.23 26.18
N ARG A 301 20.16 -19.52 25.04
CA ARG A 301 19.66 -18.13 24.86
C ARG A 301 19.02 -17.89 23.49
N GLY A 302 18.77 -18.97 22.72
CA GLY A 302 18.28 -18.88 21.36
C GLY A 302 16.76 -18.78 21.25
N TRP A 303 16.33 -18.28 20.13
CA TRP A 303 14.95 -18.35 19.62
C TRP A 303 14.88 -19.17 18.36
N SER A 304 13.85 -20.02 18.27
CA SER A 304 13.48 -20.75 17.06
C SER A 304 12.06 -20.32 16.69
N ASP A 305 11.95 -19.50 15.67
CA ASP A 305 10.72 -18.80 15.31
C ASP A 305 10.23 -19.13 13.92
N THR A 306 8.92 -19.23 13.79
CA THR A 306 8.20 -19.29 12.52
C THR A 306 7.11 -18.24 12.52
N LEU A 307 7.24 -17.23 11.67
CA LEU A 307 6.26 -16.18 11.48
C LEU A 307 5.48 -16.48 10.20
N THR A 308 4.16 -16.68 10.31
CA THR A 308 3.28 -16.89 9.16
C THR A 308 2.55 -15.59 8.84
N TYR A 309 2.67 -15.10 7.62
CA TYR A 309 2.02 -13.87 7.16
C TYR A 309 0.50 -13.96 7.28
N VAL A 310 -0.12 -12.92 7.79
CA VAL A 310 -1.57 -12.81 7.97
C VAL A 310 -2.14 -11.76 7.00
N ARG A 311 -1.60 -10.54 7.03
CA ARG A 311 -2.07 -9.42 6.21
C ARG A 311 -1.05 -8.29 6.15
N SER A 312 -1.26 -7.36 5.23
CA SER A 312 -0.49 -6.11 5.22
C SER A 312 -0.75 -5.27 6.47
N ARG A 313 0.27 -4.58 6.90
CA ARG A 313 0.24 -3.63 8.00
C ARG A 313 -0.22 -2.25 7.52
#